data_318a042c1c32d724d8c4e99ea44d6692
#
_entry.id   318a042c1c32d724d8c4e99ea44d6692
#
_cell.length_a   1.000
_cell.length_b   1.000
_cell.length_c   1.000
_cell.angle_alpha   90.00
_cell.angle_beta   90.00
_cell.angle_gamma   90.00
#
_symmetry.space_group_name_H-M   'P 1'
#
loop_
_entity.id
_entity.type
_entity.pdbx_description
1 polymer ?
#
loop_
_entity_poly.entity_id
_entity_poly.type
_entity_poly.pdbx_seq_one_letter_code
_entity_poly.pdbx_strand_id
1 'polypeptide(L)'
;MVLILSDMTQTRDIKAALETFRQHGGVMRTRQALMRGIHPAALYRLVEEGQLMRLARGLYRLTSSQEFSNPDLAVVATKAPEAVVCLLSALAFHGITTQVPRVVYLAVPRGRYAGLRLRTPPVRIYRFDVPTFEQGIEPHSIDGVPVRIYSVARTIVDCFKYRNKLGLDVAIEALRSARARKRISNREIFHFAQLLRQDRVMAPYLESVT
;
A
#
# COMPACT_ATOMS: atom_id res chain seq x y z
N MET A 1 41.91 23.44 -16.11
CA MET A 1 40.80 24.35 -15.71
C MET A 1 39.40 23.84 -16.10
N VAL A 2 39.25 23.13 -17.22
CA VAL A 2 37.95 22.60 -17.69
C VAL A 2 37.43 21.42 -16.84
N LEU A 3 38.30 20.54 -16.35
CA LEU A 3 37.91 19.37 -15.51
C LEU A 3 37.32 19.75 -14.14
N ILE A 4 37.79 20.82 -13.52
CA ILE A 4 37.33 21.28 -12.18
C ILE A 4 35.90 21.88 -12.25
N LEU A 5 35.59 22.59 -13.34
CA LEU A 5 34.25 23.19 -13.54
C LEU A 5 33.17 22.12 -13.81
N SER A 6 33.51 21.04 -14.52
CA SER A 6 32.61 19.93 -14.79
C SER A 6 32.23 19.18 -13.48
N ASP A 7 33.19 19.01 -12.59
CA ASP A 7 32.98 18.30 -11.32
C ASP A 7 32.14 19.12 -10.32
N MET A 8 32.32 20.43 -10.30
CA MET A 8 31.52 21.35 -9.47
C MET A 8 30.05 21.42 -9.93
N THR A 9 29.82 21.42 -11.24
CA THR A 9 28.44 21.41 -11.80
C THR A 9 27.73 20.08 -11.49
N GLN A 10 28.42 18.96 -11.68
CA GLN A 10 27.90 17.62 -11.36
C GLN A 10 27.57 17.45 -9.86
N THR A 11 28.43 17.98 -8.98
CA THR A 11 28.21 17.94 -7.52
C THR A 11 26.97 18.76 -7.12
N ARG A 12 26.77 19.90 -7.78
CA ARG A 12 25.56 20.73 -7.57
C ARG A 12 24.27 20.04 -7.99
N ASP A 13 24.32 19.36 -9.14
CA ASP A 13 23.16 18.61 -9.66
C ASP A 13 22.78 17.43 -8.76
N ILE A 14 23.76 16.74 -8.19
CA ILE A 14 23.55 15.65 -7.23
C ILE A 14 22.89 16.17 -5.95
N LYS A 15 23.39 17.28 -5.38
CA LYS A 15 22.81 17.89 -4.18
C LYS A 15 21.38 18.36 -4.43
N ALA A 16 21.12 19.00 -5.56
CA ALA A 16 19.78 19.44 -5.96
C ALA A 16 18.81 18.24 -6.13
N ALA A 17 19.28 17.15 -6.73
CA ALA A 17 18.50 15.93 -6.87
C ALA A 17 18.13 15.33 -5.50
N LEU A 18 19.07 15.23 -4.57
CA LEU A 18 18.79 14.72 -3.21
C LEU A 18 17.79 15.61 -2.46
N GLU A 19 17.92 16.92 -2.58
CA GLU A 19 16.99 17.86 -1.96
C GLU A 19 15.58 17.71 -2.55
N THR A 20 15.48 17.56 -3.87
CA THR A 20 14.21 17.27 -4.56
C THR A 20 13.59 15.97 -4.05
N PHE A 21 14.38 14.92 -3.81
CA PHE A 21 13.89 13.69 -3.21
C PHE A 21 13.36 13.91 -1.78
N ARG A 22 14.08 14.66 -0.92
CA ARG A 22 13.66 14.98 0.45
C ARG A 22 12.32 15.71 0.48
N GLN A 23 12.16 16.73 -0.37
CA GLN A 23 10.94 17.53 -0.46
C GLN A 23 9.72 16.71 -0.94
N HIS A 24 9.96 15.57 -1.59
CA HIS A 24 8.91 14.68 -2.10
C HIS A 24 8.80 13.37 -1.33
N GLY A 25 9.10 13.38 -0.04
CA GLY A 25 8.94 12.23 0.83
C GLY A 25 9.99 11.13 0.65
N GLY A 26 11.12 11.46 0.01
CA GLY A 26 12.25 10.55 -0.15
C GLY A 26 12.09 9.46 -1.20
N VAL A 27 10.95 9.38 -1.89
CA VAL A 27 10.66 8.35 -2.92
C VAL A 27 10.13 9.00 -4.19
N MET A 28 10.67 8.63 -5.35
CA MET A 28 10.18 9.09 -6.64
C MET A 28 10.28 8.02 -7.72
N ARG A 29 9.33 8.07 -8.67
CA ARG A 29 9.45 7.34 -9.95
C ARG A 29 10.40 8.07 -10.88
N THR A 30 11.08 7.33 -11.79
CA THR A 30 11.92 7.94 -12.84
C THR A 30 11.20 9.09 -13.54
N ARG A 31 9.95 8.87 -13.99
CA ARG A 31 9.19 9.93 -14.67
C ARG A 31 9.01 11.18 -13.80
N GLN A 32 8.73 11.03 -12.53
CA GLN A 32 8.57 12.16 -11.60
C GLN A 32 9.90 12.91 -11.40
N ALA A 33 11.00 12.17 -11.27
CA ALA A 33 12.34 12.75 -11.15
C ALA A 33 12.71 13.57 -12.40
N LEU A 34 12.48 13.00 -13.60
CA LEU A 34 12.72 13.69 -14.87
C LEU A 34 11.89 14.96 -15.03
N MET A 35 10.61 14.91 -14.68
CA MET A 35 9.72 16.08 -14.72
C MET A 35 10.17 17.21 -13.77
N ARG A 36 10.97 16.89 -12.75
CA ARG A 36 11.55 17.85 -11.80
C ARG A 36 13.00 18.23 -12.13
N GLY A 37 13.43 17.92 -13.35
CA GLY A 37 14.75 18.29 -13.85
C GLY A 37 15.91 17.42 -13.39
N ILE A 38 15.64 16.27 -12.72
CA ILE A 38 16.70 15.34 -12.35
C ILE A 38 17.09 14.52 -13.57
N HIS A 39 18.32 14.67 -14.04
CA HIS A 39 18.81 13.94 -15.21
C HIS A 39 18.96 12.43 -14.91
N PRO A 40 18.69 11.51 -15.87
CA PRO A 40 18.84 10.07 -15.65
C PRO A 40 20.23 9.66 -15.13
N ALA A 41 21.31 10.27 -15.64
CA ALA A 41 22.65 9.99 -15.18
C ALA A 41 22.84 10.29 -13.68
N ALA A 42 22.20 11.35 -13.16
CA ALA A 42 22.24 11.66 -11.73
C ALA A 42 21.56 10.59 -10.89
N LEU A 43 20.44 10.01 -11.37
CA LEU A 43 19.77 8.90 -10.67
C LEU A 43 20.67 7.66 -10.59
N TYR A 44 21.32 7.28 -11.68
CA TYR A 44 22.23 6.13 -11.70
C TYR A 44 23.42 6.34 -10.78
N ARG A 45 24.04 7.52 -10.85
CA ARG A 45 25.18 7.88 -10.00
C ARG A 45 24.80 7.88 -8.51
N LEU A 46 23.66 8.44 -8.16
CA LEU A 46 23.17 8.41 -6.77
C LEU A 46 22.92 7.00 -6.26
N VAL A 47 22.55 6.06 -7.13
CA VAL A 47 22.42 4.64 -6.77
C VAL A 47 23.80 4.01 -6.59
N GLU A 48 24.76 4.27 -7.49
CA GLU A 48 26.14 3.77 -7.39
C GLU A 48 26.85 4.31 -6.13
N GLU A 49 26.62 5.58 -5.78
CA GLU A 49 27.12 6.19 -4.54
C GLU A 49 26.38 5.74 -3.27
N GLY A 50 25.38 4.88 -3.40
CA GLY A 50 24.57 4.36 -2.28
C GLY A 50 23.67 5.41 -1.63
N GLN A 51 23.48 6.59 -2.24
CA GLN A 51 22.61 7.66 -1.73
C GLN A 51 21.14 7.44 -2.09
N LEU A 52 20.88 6.73 -3.19
CA LEU A 52 19.57 6.21 -3.56
C LEU A 52 19.58 4.68 -3.59
N MET A 53 18.48 4.10 -3.14
CA MET A 53 18.19 2.68 -3.31
C MET A 53 17.13 2.49 -4.39
N ARG A 54 17.34 1.53 -5.28
CA ARG A 54 16.35 1.14 -6.27
C ARG A 54 15.41 0.09 -5.70
N LEU A 55 14.17 0.47 -5.41
CA LEU A 55 13.15 -0.44 -4.84
C LEU A 55 12.54 -1.38 -5.88
N ALA A 56 12.34 -0.86 -7.10
CA ALA A 56 11.82 -1.58 -8.25
C ALA A 56 12.27 -0.88 -9.53
N ARG A 57 12.00 -1.48 -10.70
CA ARG A 57 12.29 -0.83 -11.98
C ARG A 57 11.60 0.54 -12.07
N GLY A 58 12.40 1.61 -12.09
CA GLY A 58 11.94 2.99 -12.19
C GLY A 58 11.34 3.57 -10.91
N LEU A 59 11.63 3.00 -9.74
CA LEU A 59 11.29 3.53 -8.43
C LEU A 59 12.54 3.61 -7.55
N TYR A 60 12.83 4.80 -7.05
CA TYR A 60 14.02 5.11 -6.24
C TYR A 60 13.64 5.72 -4.90
N ARG A 61 14.46 5.45 -3.88
CA ARG A 61 14.33 5.98 -2.51
C ARG A 61 15.66 6.52 -2.02
N LEU A 62 15.63 7.59 -1.22
CA LEU A 62 16.80 8.03 -0.43
C LEU A 62 17.18 6.93 0.58
N THR A 63 18.46 6.58 0.61
CA THR A 63 19.00 5.62 1.58
C THR A 63 18.93 6.17 3.01
N SER A 64 19.03 7.50 3.17
CA SER A 64 18.90 8.18 4.45
C SER A 64 17.46 8.38 4.94
N SER A 65 16.44 8.08 4.13
CA SER A 65 15.06 8.12 4.62
C SER A 65 14.79 6.91 5.53
N GLN A 66 13.92 7.11 6.54
CA GLN A 66 13.50 6.03 7.44
C GLN A 66 13.08 4.79 6.63
N GLU A 67 13.33 3.61 7.18
CA GLU A 67 12.87 2.37 6.57
C GLU A 67 11.38 2.44 6.25
N PHE A 68 10.97 1.85 5.13
CA PHE A 68 9.55 1.76 4.81
C PHE A 68 8.81 1.06 5.94
N SER A 69 7.76 1.67 6.43
CA SER A 69 6.84 0.99 7.35
C SER A 69 6.18 -0.22 6.68
N ASN A 70 5.98 -0.17 5.35
CA ASN A 70 5.39 -1.25 4.54
C ASN A 70 5.93 -1.20 3.09
N PRO A 71 7.19 -1.64 2.84
CA PRO A 71 7.83 -1.53 1.52
C PRO A 71 7.08 -2.27 0.42
N ASP A 72 6.53 -3.42 0.74
CA ASP A 72 5.79 -4.24 -0.21
C ASP A 72 4.52 -3.54 -0.72
N LEU A 73 3.83 -2.80 0.15
CA LEU A 73 2.63 -2.04 -0.23
C LEU A 73 2.98 -0.87 -1.16
N ALA A 74 4.09 -0.18 -0.89
CA ALA A 74 4.57 0.91 -1.74
C ALA A 74 4.97 0.41 -3.14
N VAL A 75 5.68 -0.72 -3.22
CA VAL A 75 6.05 -1.35 -4.50
C VAL A 75 4.81 -1.75 -5.29
N VAL A 76 3.85 -2.41 -4.64
CA VAL A 76 2.62 -2.86 -5.31
C VAL A 76 1.78 -1.67 -5.79
N ALA A 77 1.56 -0.66 -4.96
CA ALA A 77 0.81 0.54 -5.35
C ALA A 77 1.46 1.28 -6.53
N THR A 78 2.80 1.24 -6.59
CA THR A 78 3.54 1.79 -7.74
C THR A 78 3.27 1.02 -9.03
N LYS A 79 3.14 -0.30 -8.97
CA LYS A 79 2.96 -1.17 -10.16
C LYS A 79 1.50 -1.32 -10.56
N ALA A 80 0.59 -1.25 -9.59
CA ALA A 80 -0.84 -1.43 -9.76
C ALA A 80 -1.61 -0.34 -9.01
N PRO A 81 -1.56 0.93 -9.44
CA PRO A 81 -2.15 2.07 -8.72
C PRO A 81 -3.67 1.98 -8.57
N GLU A 82 -4.35 1.20 -9.40
CA GLU A 82 -5.79 0.99 -9.33
C GLU A 82 -6.20 -0.16 -8.39
N ALA A 83 -5.25 -1.01 -8.00
CA ALA A 83 -5.53 -2.07 -7.04
C ALA A 83 -5.67 -1.50 -5.62
N VAL A 84 -6.45 -2.19 -4.80
CA VAL A 84 -6.71 -1.80 -3.42
C VAL A 84 -6.15 -2.87 -2.48
N VAL A 85 -5.38 -2.48 -1.49
CA VAL A 85 -4.92 -3.39 -0.43
C VAL A 85 -6.12 -3.85 0.38
N CYS A 86 -6.25 -5.17 0.57
CA CYS A 86 -7.44 -5.78 1.18
C CYS A 86 -7.09 -6.92 2.13
N LEU A 87 -8.10 -7.46 2.79
CA LEU A 87 -8.02 -8.67 3.62
C LEU A 87 -6.83 -8.64 4.59
N LEU A 88 -6.02 -9.72 4.68
CA LEU A 88 -4.91 -9.83 5.64
C LEU A 88 -3.90 -8.68 5.54
N SER A 89 -3.60 -8.18 4.34
CA SER A 89 -2.68 -7.04 4.21
C SER A 89 -3.27 -5.74 4.74
N ALA A 90 -4.57 -5.51 4.55
CA ALA A 90 -5.25 -4.36 5.14
C ALA A 90 -5.40 -4.52 6.67
N LEU A 91 -5.70 -5.72 7.18
CA LEU A 91 -5.73 -5.99 8.62
C LEU A 91 -4.36 -5.69 9.27
N ALA A 92 -3.28 -6.15 8.65
CA ALA A 92 -1.91 -5.91 9.13
C ALA A 92 -1.56 -4.41 9.09
N PHE A 93 -1.89 -3.72 8.00
CA PHE A 93 -1.70 -2.28 7.89
C PHE A 93 -2.44 -1.50 8.99
N HIS A 94 -3.68 -1.87 9.27
CA HIS A 94 -4.47 -1.25 10.33
C HIS A 94 -4.08 -1.71 11.75
N GLY A 95 -3.19 -2.68 11.89
CA GLY A 95 -2.74 -3.22 13.16
C GLY A 95 -3.83 -3.97 13.94
N ILE A 96 -4.76 -4.61 13.27
CA ILE A 96 -5.90 -5.33 13.86
C ILE A 96 -5.85 -6.85 13.66
N THR A 97 -4.69 -7.39 13.40
CA THR A 97 -4.37 -8.82 13.37
C THR A 97 -2.98 -9.06 13.92
N THR A 98 -2.76 -10.25 14.47
CA THR A 98 -1.44 -10.73 14.89
C THR A 98 -0.68 -11.42 13.74
N GLN A 99 -1.35 -11.68 12.62
CA GLN A 99 -0.77 -12.37 11.48
C GLN A 99 0.08 -11.43 10.62
N VAL A 100 1.26 -11.92 10.22
CA VAL A 100 2.14 -11.24 9.25
C VAL A 100 1.94 -11.90 7.88
N PRO A 101 1.27 -11.23 6.92
CA PRO A 101 1.01 -11.82 5.62
C PRO A 101 2.31 -11.97 4.81
N ARG A 102 2.56 -13.17 4.29
CA ARG A 102 3.73 -13.47 3.43
C ARG A 102 3.55 -13.02 1.98
N VAL A 103 2.36 -12.58 1.62
CA VAL A 103 1.98 -12.09 0.29
C VAL A 103 1.12 -10.85 0.45
N VAL A 104 1.14 -9.94 -0.52
CA VAL A 104 0.26 -8.78 -0.50
C VAL A 104 -1.11 -9.17 -1.07
N TYR A 105 -2.15 -8.97 -0.28
CA TYR A 105 -3.54 -9.21 -0.66
C TYR A 105 -4.11 -7.97 -1.35
N LEU A 106 -4.56 -8.14 -2.60
CA LEU A 106 -5.03 -7.06 -3.45
C LEU A 106 -6.42 -7.34 -3.99
N ALA A 107 -7.29 -6.35 -3.89
CA ALA A 107 -8.57 -6.33 -4.60
C ALA A 107 -8.41 -5.63 -5.95
N VAL A 108 -9.05 -6.20 -6.97
CA VAL A 108 -9.20 -5.60 -8.31
C VAL A 108 -10.65 -5.75 -8.76
N PRO A 109 -11.18 -4.82 -9.58
CA PRO A 109 -12.54 -4.94 -10.08
C PRO A 109 -12.68 -6.13 -11.02
N ARG A 110 -13.79 -6.87 -10.88
CA ARG A 110 -14.10 -8.02 -11.74
C ARG A 110 -14.24 -7.57 -13.20
N GLY A 111 -13.59 -8.30 -14.11
CA GLY A 111 -13.69 -8.07 -15.56
C GLY A 111 -12.84 -6.92 -16.14
N ARG A 112 -12.19 -6.12 -15.30
CA ARG A 112 -11.40 -4.95 -15.75
C ARG A 112 -9.88 -5.10 -15.63
N TYR A 113 -9.40 -6.20 -15.07
CA TYR A 113 -7.98 -6.34 -14.75
C TYR A 113 -7.31 -7.48 -15.52
N ALA A 114 -6.43 -7.12 -16.44
CA ALA A 114 -5.67 -8.06 -17.29
C ALA A 114 -4.32 -8.42 -16.63
N GLY A 115 -4.37 -9.04 -15.44
CA GLY A 115 -3.22 -9.74 -14.85
C GLY A 115 -2.05 -8.85 -14.39
N LEU A 116 -1.93 -8.65 -13.07
CA LEU A 116 -0.74 -8.13 -12.44
C LEU A 116 0.29 -9.27 -12.33
N ARG A 117 1.42 -9.13 -13.02
CA ARG A 117 2.57 -10.04 -12.87
C ARG A 117 3.64 -9.35 -12.04
N LEU A 118 3.57 -9.49 -10.73
CA LEU A 118 4.64 -9.12 -9.81
C LEU A 118 5.39 -10.38 -9.37
N ARG A 119 6.71 -10.37 -9.55
CA ARG A 119 7.57 -11.42 -8.99
C ARG A 119 7.92 -11.12 -7.53
N THR A 120 8.09 -9.85 -7.19
CA THR A 120 8.46 -9.35 -5.86
C THR A 120 7.79 -8.00 -5.62
N PRO A 121 7.03 -7.82 -4.51
CA PRO A 121 6.61 -8.89 -3.58
C PRO A 121 5.61 -9.85 -4.22
N PRO A 122 5.44 -11.07 -3.66
CA PRO A 122 4.38 -11.98 -4.10
C PRO A 122 3.01 -11.38 -3.77
N VAL A 123 2.06 -11.54 -4.69
CA VAL A 123 0.71 -10.97 -4.55
C VAL A 123 -0.36 -12.04 -4.66
N ARG A 124 -1.46 -11.86 -3.92
CA ARG A 124 -2.68 -12.65 -4.04
C ARG A 124 -3.83 -11.74 -4.44
N ILE A 125 -4.39 -11.98 -5.64
CA ILE A 125 -5.42 -11.11 -6.23
C ILE A 125 -6.80 -11.67 -5.95
N TYR A 126 -7.68 -10.79 -5.45
CA TYR A 126 -9.11 -11.03 -5.25
C TYR A 126 -9.91 -10.15 -6.19
N ARG A 127 -10.89 -10.74 -6.88
CA ARG A 127 -11.78 -10.02 -7.79
C ARG A 127 -13.04 -9.62 -7.05
N PHE A 128 -13.23 -8.32 -6.87
CA PHE A 128 -14.38 -7.74 -6.17
C PHE A 128 -15.41 -7.22 -7.17
N ASP A 129 -16.67 -7.23 -6.75
CA ASP A 129 -17.78 -6.81 -7.60
C ASP A 129 -17.74 -5.30 -7.82
N VAL A 130 -17.86 -4.89 -9.10
CA VAL A 130 -17.69 -3.48 -9.54
C VAL A 130 -18.54 -2.48 -8.74
N PRO A 131 -19.85 -2.72 -8.46
CA PRO A 131 -20.68 -1.75 -7.73
C PRO A 131 -20.18 -1.46 -6.30
N THR A 132 -19.48 -2.41 -5.68
CA THR A 132 -19.01 -2.27 -4.29
C THR A 132 -17.50 -2.05 -4.18
N PHE A 133 -16.78 -2.08 -5.30
CA PHE A 133 -15.31 -2.02 -5.32
C PHE A 133 -14.77 -0.70 -4.75
N GLU A 134 -15.34 0.43 -5.13
CA GLU A 134 -14.88 1.75 -4.67
C GLU A 134 -15.33 2.11 -3.24
N GLN A 135 -16.25 1.35 -2.67
CA GLN A 135 -16.83 1.63 -1.35
C GLN A 135 -15.86 1.28 -0.21
N GLY A 136 -15.57 2.25 0.63
CA GLY A 136 -14.70 2.08 1.80
C GLY A 136 -13.21 2.06 1.48
N ILE A 137 -12.78 2.64 0.36
CA ILE A 137 -11.38 2.86 0.06
C ILE A 137 -10.90 4.13 0.77
N GLU A 138 -9.78 4.00 1.48
CA GLU A 138 -9.08 5.11 2.10
C GLU A 138 -7.75 5.34 1.39
N PRO A 139 -7.45 6.59 0.97
CA PRO A 139 -6.15 6.94 0.43
C PRO A 139 -5.15 7.11 1.58
N HIS A 140 -4.04 6.41 1.51
CA HIS A 140 -2.92 6.54 2.44
C HIS A 140 -1.66 6.93 1.69
N SER A 141 -0.72 7.58 2.37
CA SER A 141 0.62 7.82 1.86
C SER A 141 1.61 6.96 2.64
N ILE A 142 2.26 6.03 1.97
CA ILE A 142 3.32 5.20 2.54
C ILE A 142 4.63 5.66 1.91
N ASP A 143 5.42 6.38 2.70
CA ASP A 143 6.71 6.95 2.28
C ASP A 143 6.62 7.77 0.97
N GLY A 144 5.58 8.60 0.86
CA GLY A 144 5.33 9.44 -0.31
C GLY A 144 4.68 8.71 -1.51
N VAL A 145 4.42 7.40 -1.39
CA VAL A 145 3.69 6.63 -2.40
C VAL A 145 2.20 6.60 -2.04
N PRO A 146 1.28 7.07 -2.91
CA PRO A 146 -0.15 6.94 -2.66
C PRO A 146 -0.57 5.47 -2.77
N VAL A 147 -1.19 4.95 -1.72
CA VAL A 147 -1.65 3.58 -1.59
C VAL A 147 -3.14 3.60 -1.27
N ARG A 148 -3.93 2.83 -2.00
CA ARG A 148 -5.36 2.64 -1.76
C ARG A 148 -5.55 1.42 -0.85
N ILE A 149 -6.19 1.60 0.29
CA ILE A 149 -6.42 0.52 1.28
C ILE A 149 -7.89 0.56 1.68
N TYR A 150 -8.52 -0.59 1.87
CA TYR A 150 -9.87 -0.60 2.44
C TYR A 150 -9.86 -0.20 3.90
N SER A 151 -10.89 0.53 4.32
CA SER A 151 -11.14 0.94 5.70
C SER A 151 -11.21 -0.27 6.65
N VAL A 152 -11.02 -0.03 7.94
CA VAL A 152 -11.09 -1.07 8.97
C VAL A 152 -12.42 -1.82 8.91
N ALA A 153 -13.54 -1.10 8.89
CA ALA A 153 -14.87 -1.71 8.85
C ALA A 153 -15.10 -2.54 7.58
N ARG A 154 -14.76 -1.99 6.41
CA ARG A 154 -14.85 -2.70 5.14
C ARG A 154 -13.98 -3.96 5.14
N THR A 155 -12.74 -3.87 5.59
CA THR A 155 -11.79 -4.99 5.61
C THR A 155 -12.29 -6.14 6.48
N ILE A 156 -12.86 -5.86 7.66
CA ILE A 156 -13.41 -6.89 8.55
C ILE A 156 -14.56 -7.62 7.85
N VAL A 157 -15.50 -6.89 7.25
CA VAL A 157 -16.64 -7.50 6.54
C VAL A 157 -16.18 -8.34 5.36
N ASP A 158 -15.17 -7.89 4.61
CA ASP A 158 -14.55 -8.69 3.54
C ASP A 158 -13.91 -9.97 4.10
N CYS A 159 -13.28 -9.95 5.28
CA CYS A 159 -12.74 -11.15 5.92
C CYS A 159 -13.85 -12.15 6.29
N PHE A 160 -15.02 -11.70 6.77
CA PHE A 160 -16.19 -12.57 6.93
C PHE A 160 -16.69 -13.13 5.60
N LYS A 161 -16.75 -12.33 4.54
CA LYS A 161 -17.11 -12.78 3.18
C LYS A 161 -16.17 -13.86 2.66
N TYR A 162 -14.88 -13.73 2.94
CA TYR A 162 -13.84 -14.66 2.48
C TYR A 162 -13.37 -15.64 3.56
N ARG A 163 -14.14 -15.84 4.66
CA ARG A 163 -13.80 -16.70 5.81
C ARG A 163 -13.40 -18.13 5.44
N ASN A 164 -13.99 -18.70 4.40
CA ASN A 164 -13.65 -20.05 3.92
C ASN A 164 -12.25 -20.14 3.29
N LYS A 165 -11.64 -19.00 2.94
CA LYS A 165 -10.29 -18.92 2.35
C LYS A 165 -9.24 -18.42 3.35
N LEU A 166 -9.65 -17.62 4.32
CA LEU A 166 -8.77 -16.98 5.29
C LEU A 166 -8.78 -17.65 6.67
N GLY A 167 -9.89 -18.31 7.01
CA GLY A 167 -10.24 -18.74 8.37
C GLY A 167 -11.26 -17.79 8.99
N LEU A 168 -12.25 -18.35 9.68
CA LEU A 168 -13.24 -17.58 10.42
C LEU A 168 -12.61 -16.90 11.66
N ASP A 169 -11.65 -17.57 12.27
CA ASP A 169 -10.85 -17.10 13.41
C ASP A 169 -10.18 -15.75 13.11
N VAL A 170 -9.62 -15.60 11.92
CA VAL A 170 -9.02 -14.33 11.45
C VAL A 170 -10.04 -13.18 11.45
N ALA A 171 -11.25 -13.45 10.95
CA ALA A 171 -12.30 -12.43 10.87
C ALA A 171 -12.80 -12.04 12.28
N ILE A 172 -12.94 -13.02 13.19
CA ILE A 172 -13.34 -12.80 14.58
C ILE A 172 -12.25 -12.05 15.36
N GLU A 173 -10.98 -12.44 15.22
CA GLU A 173 -9.83 -11.74 15.80
C GLU A 173 -9.83 -10.26 15.40
N ALA A 174 -9.96 -9.99 14.11
CA ALA A 174 -9.96 -8.64 13.57
C ALA A 174 -11.12 -7.80 14.13
N LEU A 175 -12.33 -8.37 14.21
CA LEU A 175 -13.50 -7.69 14.78
C LEU A 175 -13.29 -7.35 16.26
N ARG A 176 -12.80 -8.30 17.06
CA ARG A 176 -12.50 -8.09 18.48
C ARG A 176 -11.43 -7.04 18.68
N SER A 177 -10.32 -7.14 17.94
CA SER A 177 -9.21 -6.18 18.01
C SER A 177 -9.64 -4.76 17.64
N ALA A 178 -10.43 -4.60 16.58
CA ALA A 178 -10.91 -3.30 16.14
C ALA A 178 -11.88 -2.66 17.14
N ARG A 179 -12.76 -3.44 17.77
CA ARG A 179 -13.66 -2.96 18.82
C ARG A 179 -12.90 -2.57 20.09
N ALA A 180 -12.02 -3.42 20.58
CA ALA A 180 -11.21 -3.15 21.78
C ALA A 180 -10.40 -1.86 21.64
N ARG A 181 -9.94 -1.55 20.42
CA ARG A 181 -9.19 -0.32 20.10
C ARG A 181 -10.07 0.85 19.66
N LYS A 182 -11.40 0.72 19.71
CA LYS A 182 -12.35 1.75 19.27
C LYS A 182 -12.10 2.26 17.83
N ARG A 183 -11.66 1.36 16.93
CA ARG A 183 -11.30 1.69 15.55
C ARG A 183 -12.48 1.63 14.59
N ILE A 184 -13.64 1.15 15.03
CA ILE A 184 -14.88 1.00 14.25
C ILE A 184 -16.10 1.35 15.11
N SER A 185 -17.10 1.90 14.45
CA SER A 185 -18.45 2.06 15.02
C SER A 185 -19.38 0.92 14.58
N ASN A 186 -20.43 0.68 15.37
CA ASN A 186 -21.49 -0.28 14.98
C ASN A 186 -22.13 0.13 13.66
N ARG A 187 -22.34 1.43 13.43
CA ARG A 187 -22.92 1.97 12.20
C ARG A 187 -22.11 1.62 10.96
N GLU A 188 -20.79 1.77 11.03
CA GLU A 188 -19.90 1.47 9.88
C GLU A 188 -19.90 -0.04 9.57
N ILE A 189 -19.79 -0.88 10.60
CA ILE A 189 -19.84 -2.34 10.41
C ILE A 189 -21.17 -2.77 9.80
N PHE A 190 -22.31 -2.28 10.32
CA PHE A 190 -23.62 -2.60 9.76
C PHE A 190 -23.78 -2.15 8.33
N HIS A 191 -23.30 -0.94 8.00
CA HIS A 191 -23.34 -0.42 6.64
C HIS A 191 -22.64 -1.37 5.65
N PHE A 192 -21.40 -1.76 5.93
CA PHE A 192 -20.65 -2.66 5.04
C PHE A 192 -21.18 -4.09 5.08
N ALA A 193 -21.68 -4.58 6.23
CA ALA A 193 -22.29 -5.89 6.33
C ALA A 193 -23.51 -6.02 5.42
N GLN A 194 -24.39 -5.02 5.40
CA GLN A 194 -25.53 -4.95 4.49
C GLN A 194 -25.09 -4.82 3.04
N LEU A 195 -24.17 -3.88 2.73
CA LEU A 195 -23.65 -3.65 1.40
C LEU A 195 -23.07 -4.92 0.77
N LEU A 196 -22.37 -5.74 1.55
CA LEU A 196 -21.70 -6.95 1.10
C LEU A 196 -22.51 -8.24 1.36
N ARG A 197 -23.75 -8.10 1.85
CA ARG A 197 -24.66 -9.21 2.19
C ARG A 197 -24.07 -10.19 3.20
N GLN A 198 -23.39 -9.66 4.22
CA GLN A 198 -22.78 -10.42 5.30
C GLN A 198 -23.48 -10.19 6.65
N ASP A 199 -24.52 -9.39 6.70
CA ASP A 199 -25.28 -9.03 7.90
C ASP A 199 -25.73 -10.25 8.69
N ARG A 200 -26.38 -11.23 8.03
CA ARG A 200 -26.83 -12.49 8.67
C ARG A 200 -25.68 -13.34 9.19
N VAL A 201 -24.57 -13.39 8.44
CA VAL A 201 -23.37 -14.15 8.84
C VAL A 201 -22.70 -13.53 10.04
N MET A 202 -22.67 -12.20 10.12
CA MET A 202 -21.95 -11.46 11.16
C MET A 202 -22.79 -11.26 12.44
N ALA A 203 -24.13 -11.35 12.37
CA ALA A 203 -25.00 -11.08 13.50
C ALA A 203 -24.59 -11.78 14.82
N PRO A 204 -24.34 -13.12 14.85
CA PRO A 204 -23.95 -13.79 16.09
C PRO A 204 -22.62 -13.28 16.67
N TYR A 205 -21.69 -12.86 15.81
CA TYR A 205 -20.37 -12.36 16.24
C TYR A 205 -20.44 -10.92 16.69
N LEU A 206 -21.33 -10.11 16.13
CA LEU A 206 -21.56 -8.74 16.56
C LEU A 206 -22.16 -8.66 17.96
N GLU A 207 -23.06 -9.59 18.29
CA GLU A 207 -23.66 -9.70 19.61
C GLU A 207 -22.68 -10.21 20.68
N SER A 208 -21.79 -11.15 20.31
CA SER A 208 -20.83 -11.76 21.24
C SER A 208 -19.64 -10.89 21.62
N VAL A 209 -19.43 -9.79 20.93
CA VAL A 209 -18.27 -8.88 21.11
C VAL A 209 -18.69 -7.50 21.64
N THR A 210 -19.92 -7.41 22.20
CA THR A 210 -20.47 -6.18 22.81
C THR A 210 -19.75 -5.86 24.11
#